data_c759c06c03b3b46977fca26c46f40e6f
#
_entry.id   c759c06c03b3b46977fca26c46f40e6f
#
_cell.length_a   1.000
_cell.length_b   1.000
_cell.length_c   1.000
_cell.angle_alpha   90.00
_cell.angle_beta   90.00
_cell.angle_gamma   90.00
#
_symmetry.space_group_name_H-M   'P 1'
#
loop_
_entity.id
_entity.type
_entity.pdbx_description
1 polymer ?
#
loop_
_entity_poly.entity_id
_entity_poly.type
_entity_poly.pdbx_seq_one_letter_code
_entity_poly.pdbx_strand_id
1 'polypeptide(L)'
;MQRLGGSVIGVAEPTTSSVKKGETLSDTIRMADSYSDVIVLRHSQEGAARLAAEFAEHPIINAGDGAGHHPTQCLLDLFTILNEKKRIEELNIVLLGDLKYGRTVHSLAYALALFGAVSYTHLTLPTKA
;
A
#
# COMPACT_ATOMS: atom_id res chain seq x y z
N MET A 1 2.48 16.14 3.96
CA MET A 1 1.39 17.11 4.25
C MET A 1 1.95 18.38 4.88
N GLN A 2 2.62 18.35 6.04
CA GLN A 2 3.16 19.56 6.70
C GLN A 2 4.04 20.43 5.79
N ARG A 3 4.93 19.85 4.98
CA ARG A 3 5.77 20.60 4.01
C ARG A 3 4.97 21.25 2.88
N LEU A 4 3.73 20.84 2.68
CA LEU A 4 2.79 21.41 1.70
C LEU A 4 1.79 22.37 2.34
N GLY A 5 2.00 22.73 3.62
CA GLY A 5 1.12 23.64 4.35
C GLY A 5 -0.14 22.99 4.95
N GLY A 6 -0.28 21.67 4.84
CA GLY A 6 -1.39 20.94 5.45
C GLY A 6 -1.13 20.55 6.90
N SER A 7 -2.19 20.37 7.67
CA SER A 7 -2.15 19.78 9.02
C SER A 7 -2.32 18.27 8.97
N VAL A 8 -1.86 17.59 10.02
CA VAL A 8 -1.98 16.14 10.15
C VAL A 8 -2.57 15.82 11.52
N ILE A 9 -3.65 15.05 11.52
CA ILE A 9 -4.18 14.37 12.70
C ILE A 9 -3.96 12.88 12.52
N GLY A 10 -3.77 12.13 13.59
CA GLY A 10 -3.54 10.70 13.44
C GLY A 10 -3.63 9.92 14.74
N VAL A 11 -3.91 8.62 14.58
CA VAL A 11 -3.89 7.63 15.64
C VAL A 11 -2.72 6.69 15.39
N ALA A 12 -1.69 6.77 16.23
CA ALA A 12 -0.45 6.01 16.04
C ALA A 12 -0.54 4.56 16.52
N GLU A 13 -1.39 4.26 17.52
CA GLU A 13 -1.52 2.92 18.09
C GLU A 13 -3.00 2.50 18.27
N PRO A 14 -3.44 1.41 17.61
CA PRO A 14 -4.78 0.85 17.80
C PRO A 14 -5.03 0.36 19.24
N THR A 15 -3.96 0.13 20.02
CA THR A 15 -4.04 -0.42 21.38
C THR A 15 -4.64 0.54 22.40
N THR A 16 -4.67 1.83 22.11
CA THR A 16 -5.24 2.88 22.98
C THR A 16 -6.52 3.49 22.45
N SER A 17 -6.92 3.13 21.24
CA SER A 17 -8.09 3.69 20.55
C SER A 17 -9.38 2.90 20.80
N SER A 18 -10.50 3.49 20.40
CA SER A 18 -11.85 2.89 20.46
C SER A 18 -11.95 1.54 19.70
N VAL A 19 -11.04 1.27 18.75
CA VAL A 19 -10.93 -0.01 18.05
C VAL A 19 -10.79 -1.19 19.01
N LYS A 20 -10.09 -1.01 20.13
CA LYS A 20 -9.97 -2.03 21.19
C LYS A 20 -11.30 -2.31 21.90
N LYS A 21 -12.27 -1.41 21.80
CA LYS A 21 -13.60 -1.52 22.41
C LYS A 21 -14.64 -2.10 21.45
N GLY A 22 -14.23 -2.58 20.27
CA GLY A 22 -15.11 -3.21 19.28
C GLY A 22 -15.66 -2.23 18.22
N GLU A 23 -15.09 -1.03 18.09
CA GLU A 23 -15.41 -0.11 17.00
C GLU A 23 -15.04 -0.75 15.64
N THR A 24 -15.95 -0.66 14.68
CA THR A 24 -15.71 -1.23 13.34
C THR A 24 -14.81 -0.31 12.50
N LEU A 25 -14.14 -0.89 11.48
CA LEU A 25 -13.36 -0.08 10.54
C LEU A 25 -14.22 1.00 9.88
N SER A 26 -15.47 0.68 9.51
CA SER A 26 -16.39 1.62 8.89
C SER A 26 -16.69 2.83 9.77
N ASP A 27 -16.88 2.61 11.08
CA ASP A 27 -17.17 3.71 12.02
C ASP A 27 -15.95 4.58 12.25
N THR A 28 -14.78 3.95 12.38
CA THR A 28 -13.48 4.66 12.47
C THR A 28 -13.24 5.52 11.22
N ILE A 29 -13.52 4.99 10.03
CA ILE A 29 -13.34 5.73 8.77
C ILE A 29 -14.32 6.90 8.67
N ARG A 30 -15.61 6.71 8.95
CA ARG A 30 -16.60 7.80 8.94
C ARG A 30 -16.24 8.92 9.89
N MET A 31 -15.75 8.56 11.09
CA MET A 31 -15.31 9.54 12.07
C MET A 31 -14.07 10.29 11.55
N ALA A 32 -13.06 9.61 11.03
CA ALA A 32 -11.87 10.25 10.49
C ALA A 32 -12.18 11.12 9.26
N ASP A 33 -13.10 10.69 8.42
CA ASP A 33 -13.55 11.38 7.21
C ASP A 33 -14.19 12.75 7.54
N SER A 34 -14.91 12.82 8.65
CA SER A 34 -15.53 14.08 9.12
C SER A 34 -14.52 15.16 9.55
N TYR A 35 -13.24 14.81 9.70
CA TYR A 35 -12.18 15.72 10.18
C TYR A 35 -11.01 15.87 9.21
N SER A 36 -11.09 15.26 8.01
CA SER A 36 -9.96 15.26 7.09
C SER A 36 -10.40 15.35 5.63
N ASP A 37 -9.57 16.00 4.81
CA ASP A 37 -9.75 16.09 3.34
C ASP A 37 -9.16 14.88 2.61
N VAL A 38 -8.34 14.09 3.29
CA VAL A 38 -7.73 12.85 2.77
C VAL A 38 -7.33 11.93 3.94
N ILE A 39 -7.57 10.66 3.78
CA ILE A 39 -7.23 9.65 4.79
C ILE A 39 -6.09 8.77 4.27
N VAL A 40 -5.02 8.62 5.06
CA VAL A 40 -3.94 7.66 4.81
C VAL A 40 -4.15 6.47 5.72
N LEU A 41 -4.51 5.32 5.15
CA LEU A 41 -4.82 4.11 5.91
C LEU A 41 -3.73 3.05 5.73
N ARG A 42 -3.20 2.58 6.86
CA ARG A 42 -2.41 1.35 6.93
C ARG A 42 -3.11 0.36 7.84
N HIS A 43 -3.38 -0.83 7.33
CA HIS A 43 -4.14 -1.85 8.06
C HIS A 43 -3.50 -3.24 7.92
N SER A 44 -3.73 -4.11 8.90
CA SER A 44 -3.19 -5.48 8.90
C SER A 44 -3.98 -6.46 8.02
N GLN A 45 -5.24 -6.15 7.72
CA GLN A 45 -6.10 -6.99 6.91
C GLN A 45 -6.07 -6.56 5.45
N GLU A 46 -5.99 -7.55 4.56
CA GLU A 46 -6.10 -7.35 3.11
C GLU A 46 -7.49 -6.82 2.74
N GLY A 47 -7.54 -5.87 1.81
CA GLY A 47 -8.78 -5.25 1.35
C GLY A 47 -9.31 -4.14 2.25
N ALA A 48 -8.71 -3.90 3.43
CA ALA A 48 -9.18 -2.87 4.36
C ALA A 48 -9.22 -1.46 3.75
N ALA A 49 -8.25 -1.09 2.92
CA ALA A 49 -8.23 0.21 2.27
C ALA A 49 -9.35 0.34 1.21
N ARG A 50 -9.67 -0.74 0.50
CA ARG A 50 -10.79 -0.78 -0.43
C ARG A 50 -12.12 -0.64 0.30
N LEU A 51 -12.30 -1.41 1.37
CA LEU A 51 -13.50 -1.33 2.21
C LEU A 51 -13.65 0.07 2.81
N ALA A 52 -12.56 0.70 3.27
CA ALA A 52 -12.57 2.05 3.80
C ALA A 52 -13.07 3.06 2.74
N ALA A 53 -12.68 2.92 1.49
CA ALA A 53 -13.10 3.80 0.40
C ALA A 53 -14.60 3.67 0.06
N GLU A 54 -15.27 2.59 0.48
CA GLU A 54 -16.73 2.45 0.31
C GLU A 54 -17.52 3.27 1.35
N PHE A 55 -16.89 3.65 2.47
CA PHE A 55 -17.53 4.39 3.56
C PHE A 55 -17.07 5.84 3.68
N ALA A 56 -15.98 6.22 3.01
CA ALA A 56 -15.44 7.57 3.01
C ALA A 56 -16.01 8.40 1.86
N GLU A 57 -16.23 9.68 2.10
CA GLU A 57 -16.55 10.68 1.08
C GLU A 57 -15.26 11.27 0.47
N HIS A 58 -14.18 11.33 1.27
CA HIS A 58 -12.87 11.83 0.86
C HIS A 58 -11.93 10.72 0.41
N PRO A 59 -10.88 11.04 -0.36
CA PRO A 59 -9.94 10.04 -0.89
C PRO A 59 -9.22 9.25 0.20
N ILE A 60 -9.10 7.93 -0.02
CA ILE A 60 -8.32 7.01 0.81
C ILE A 60 -6.99 6.69 0.11
N ILE A 61 -5.86 6.93 0.78
CA ILE A 61 -4.54 6.51 0.33
C ILE A 61 -4.17 5.21 1.06
N ASN A 62 -4.03 4.12 0.32
CA ASN A 62 -3.56 2.85 0.86
C ASN A 62 -2.06 2.90 1.16
N ALA A 63 -1.68 2.91 2.43
CA ALA A 63 -0.31 2.84 2.93
C ALA A 63 0.15 1.40 3.27
N GLY A 64 -0.59 0.41 2.79
CA GLY A 64 -0.36 -1.02 2.96
C GLY A 64 -1.48 -1.71 3.72
N ASP A 65 -2.07 -2.74 3.09
CA ASP A 65 -3.16 -3.53 3.63
C ASP A 65 -2.79 -5.02 3.70
N GLY A 66 -2.30 -5.45 4.81
CA GLY A 66 -1.92 -6.84 5.06
C GLY A 66 -0.95 -7.39 4.02
N ALA A 67 -1.27 -8.54 3.43
CA ALA A 67 -0.53 -9.19 2.34
C ALA A 67 -0.98 -8.70 0.94
N GLY A 68 -1.98 -7.83 0.85
CA GLY A 68 -2.58 -7.37 -0.41
C GLY A 68 -1.66 -6.44 -1.20
N HIS A 69 -1.78 -5.14 -0.98
CA HIS A 69 -1.09 -4.13 -1.78
C HIS A 69 -0.35 -3.09 -0.94
N HIS A 70 0.68 -2.49 -1.54
CA HIS A 70 1.39 -1.34 -1.00
C HIS A 70 1.69 -0.33 -2.13
N PRO A 71 0.69 0.41 -2.62
CA PRO A 71 0.81 1.26 -3.80
C PRO A 71 1.90 2.33 -3.66
N THR A 72 2.02 2.93 -2.48
CA THR A 72 3.03 3.98 -2.24
C THR A 72 4.45 3.43 -2.30
N GLN A 73 4.69 2.18 -1.87
CA GLN A 73 5.99 1.52 -2.05
C GLN A 73 6.25 1.22 -3.52
N CYS A 74 5.24 0.79 -4.25
CA CYS A 74 5.35 0.57 -5.69
C CYS A 74 5.80 1.84 -6.43
N LEU A 75 5.26 3.01 -6.07
CA LEU A 75 5.70 4.29 -6.65
C LEU A 75 7.16 4.61 -6.33
N LEU A 76 7.64 4.30 -5.11
CA LEU A 76 9.04 4.45 -4.74
C LEU A 76 9.95 3.54 -5.57
N ASP A 77 9.54 2.30 -5.78
CA ASP A 77 10.30 1.32 -6.55
C ASP A 77 10.37 1.74 -8.05
N LEU A 78 9.23 2.15 -8.63
CA LEU A 78 9.19 2.68 -10.00
C LEU A 78 10.06 3.94 -10.17
N PHE A 79 10.01 4.85 -9.19
CA PHE A 79 10.84 6.05 -9.20
C PHE A 79 12.34 5.70 -9.15
N THR A 80 12.71 4.73 -8.33
CA THR A 80 14.09 4.23 -8.25
C THR A 80 14.54 3.62 -9.58
N ILE A 81 13.71 2.75 -10.17
CA ILE A 81 13.97 2.15 -11.48
C ILE A 81 14.17 3.24 -12.55
N LEU A 82 13.27 4.22 -12.58
CA LEU A 82 13.35 5.33 -13.53
C LEU A 82 14.63 6.14 -13.35
N ASN A 83 15.03 6.44 -12.12
CA ASN A 83 16.25 7.18 -11.82
C ASN A 83 17.52 6.43 -12.23
N GLU A 84 17.56 5.12 -11.99
CA GLU A 84 18.74 4.29 -12.28
C GLU A 84 18.81 3.88 -13.75
N LYS A 85 17.69 3.52 -14.37
CA LYS A 85 17.65 3.00 -15.74
C LYS A 85 17.21 4.02 -16.77
N LYS A 86 16.71 5.20 -16.36
CA LYS A 86 16.18 6.29 -17.20
C LYS A 86 14.95 5.90 -18.05
N ARG A 87 14.41 4.71 -17.81
CA ARG A 87 13.20 4.17 -18.45
C ARG A 87 12.57 3.11 -17.55
N ILE A 88 11.34 2.74 -17.81
CA ILE A 88 10.65 1.61 -17.17
C ILE A 88 10.29 0.57 -18.23
N GLU A 89 9.93 1.02 -19.42
CA GLU A 89 9.55 0.16 -20.54
C GLU A 89 10.71 -0.72 -21.00
N GLU A 90 10.38 -1.90 -21.52
CA GLU A 90 11.32 -2.85 -22.12
C GLU A 90 12.46 -3.30 -21.18
N LEU A 91 12.24 -3.27 -19.89
CA LEU A 91 13.18 -3.82 -18.91
C LEU A 91 12.85 -5.27 -18.59
N ASN A 92 13.91 -6.07 -18.43
CA ASN A 92 13.82 -7.41 -17.86
C ASN A 92 14.10 -7.30 -16.37
N ILE A 93 13.09 -7.55 -15.54
CA ILE A 93 13.16 -7.40 -14.08
C ILE A 93 12.93 -8.75 -13.43
N VAL A 94 13.83 -9.14 -12.53
CA VAL A 94 13.70 -10.35 -11.73
C VAL A 94 13.25 -9.97 -10.33
N LEU A 95 12.12 -10.53 -9.91
CA LEU A 95 11.60 -10.39 -8.55
C LEU A 95 11.96 -11.64 -7.75
N LEU A 96 12.72 -11.47 -6.67
CA LEU A 96 13.23 -12.54 -5.84
C LEU A 96 12.83 -12.34 -4.38
N GLY A 97 12.33 -13.38 -3.72
CA GLY A 97 11.98 -13.36 -2.31
C GLY A 97 10.65 -14.03 -2.02
N ASP A 98 9.93 -13.58 -1.01
CA ASP A 98 8.58 -14.04 -0.70
C ASP A 98 7.57 -13.46 -1.68
N LEU A 99 7.33 -14.19 -2.76
CA LEU A 99 6.41 -13.78 -3.83
C LEU A 99 4.94 -14.07 -3.48
N LYS A 100 4.68 -14.86 -2.43
CA LYS A 100 3.33 -15.23 -2.03
C LYS A 100 2.70 -14.19 -1.09
N TYR A 101 3.48 -13.74 -0.11
CA TYR A 101 2.98 -12.82 0.92
C TYR A 101 3.59 -11.42 0.85
N GLY A 102 4.53 -11.23 -0.06
CA GLY A 102 5.21 -9.97 -0.28
C GLY A 102 4.34 -8.94 -1.01
N ARG A 103 3.51 -8.20 -0.29
CA ARG A 103 2.62 -7.16 -0.86
C ARG A 103 3.31 -6.14 -1.77
N THR A 104 4.58 -5.84 -1.53
CA THR A 104 5.37 -4.91 -2.35
C THR A 104 5.63 -5.50 -3.73
N VAL A 105 5.91 -6.80 -3.80
CA VAL A 105 6.14 -7.53 -5.06
C VAL A 105 4.86 -7.57 -5.89
N HIS A 106 3.70 -7.81 -5.28
CA HIS A 106 2.42 -7.84 -5.98
C HIS A 106 2.14 -6.49 -6.64
N SER A 107 2.25 -5.40 -5.89
CA SER A 107 2.02 -4.05 -6.42
C SER A 107 3.01 -3.69 -7.53
N LEU A 108 4.30 -4.01 -7.35
CA LEU A 108 5.34 -3.71 -8.32
C LEU A 108 5.17 -4.53 -9.61
N ALA A 109 4.89 -5.83 -9.50
CA ALA A 109 4.67 -6.68 -10.66
C ALA A 109 3.50 -6.18 -11.53
N TYR A 110 2.41 -5.78 -10.88
CA TYR A 110 1.25 -5.22 -11.57
C TYR A 110 1.60 -3.92 -12.30
N ALA A 111 2.29 -3.01 -11.63
CA ALA A 111 2.70 -1.74 -12.23
C ALA A 111 3.68 -1.94 -13.38
N LEU A 112 4.67 -2.81 -13.24
CA LEU A 112 5.62 -3.13 -14.31
C LEU A 112 4.94 -3.69 -15.56
N ALA A 113 3.89 -4.52 -15.39
CA ALA A 113 3.09 -5.01 -16.50
C ALA A 113 2.38 -3.89 -17.25
N LEU A 114 1.88 -2.85 -16.55
CA LEU A 114 1.26 -1.68 -17.18
C LEU A 114 2.25 -0.87 -18.03
N PHE A 115 3.52 -0.86 -17.68
CA PHE A 115 4.59 -0.20 -18.44
C PHE A 115 5.23 -1.09 -19.51
N GLY A 116 4.70 -2.30 -19.76
CA GLY A 116 5.25 -3.22 -20.74
C GLY A 116 6.64 -3.78 -20.38
N ALA A 117 7.04 -3.66 -19.12
CA ALA A 117 8.24 -4.34 -18.64
C ALA A 117 7.97 -5.84 -18.46
N VAL A 118 8.93 -6.66 -18.90
CA VAL A 118 8.84 -8.11 -18.70
C VAL A 118 9.34 -8.44 -17.30
N SER A 119 8.44 -8.91 -16.43
CA SER A 119 8.81 -9.37 -15.11
C SER A 119 8.92 -10.91 -15.11
N TYR A 120 10.09 -11.39 -14.69
CA TYR A 120 10.27 -12.81 -14.40
C TYR A 120 10.05 -13.03 -12.92
N THR A 121 8.91 -13.65 -12.58
CA THR A 121 8.66 -14.13 -11.21
C THR A 121 9.20 -15.55 -11.12
N HIS A 122 10.40 -15.74 -10.60
CA HIS A 122 10.90 -17.08 -10.36
C HIS A 122 11.60 -17.18 -9.03
N LEU A 123 11.27 -18.28 -8.40
CA LEU A 123 11.96 -19.08 -7.40
C LEU A 123 11.50 -18.89 -5.95
N THR A 124 10.68 -19.83 -5.56
CA THR A 124 10.83 -20.44 -4.25
C THR A 124 12.19 -21.10 -4.18
N LEU A 125 13.15 -20.49 -3.51
CA LEU A 125 14.31 -21.24 -3.02
C LEU A 125 13.75 -22.33 -2.11
N PRO A 126 14.20 -23.61 -2.24
CA PRO A 126 13.79 -24.63 -1.33
C PRO A 126 14.25 -24.20 0.07
N THR A 127 13.30 -23.85 0.93
CA THR A 127 13.55 -23.72 2.35
C THR A 127 13.97 -25.11 2.82
N LYS A 128 15.23 -25.27 3.16
CA LYS A 128 15.65 -26.44 3.91
C LYS A 128 14.83 -26.49 5.19
N ALA A 129 14.06 -27.58 5.34
CA ALA A 129 13.45 -27.97 6.59
C ALA A 129 14.53 -28.17 7.66
#